data_dc9685a5bb0d18073ac1dac68a3ce693
#
_entry.id   dc9685a5bb0d18073ac1dac68a3ce693
#
_cell.length_a   1.000
_cell.length_b   1.000
_cell.length_c   1.000
_cell.angle_alpha   90.00
_cell.angle_beta   90.00
_cell.angle_gamma   90.00
#
_symmetry.space_group_name_H-M   'P 1'
#
loop_
_entity.id
_entity.type
_entity.pdbx_description
1 polymer ?
#
loop_
_entity_poly.entity_id
_entity_poly.type
_entity_poly.pdbx_seq_one_letter_code
_entity_poly.pdbx_strand_id
1 'polypeptide(L)'
;MFKFRSSLNNEKGFTLVELMVVVIIIGILASIALPNFYKQADKAKVGRAKAELAQIRSALVVYKSENNYLPGESYFSQFLQDNGLNSNLKDPWGKDYYYKESGSGASAQFAVYSYGTDGNAGGNDDVIANVYGVFSGKNANTTNPDIFNINQ
;
A
#
# COMPACT_ATOMS: atom_id res chain seq x y z
N MET A 1 -50.35 -32.94 41.76
CA MET A 1 -49.25 -33.82 41.29
C MET A 1 -49.05 -33.55 39.82
N PHE A 2 -48.17 -32.58 39.51
CA PHE A 2 -47.92 -32.19 38.12
C PHE A 2 -46.83 -33.10 37.51
N LYS A 3 -47.19 -33.85 36.47
CA LYS A 3 -46.23 -34.62 35.67
C LYS A 3 -45.59 -33.71 34.62
N PHE A 4 -44.30 -33.36 34.83
CA PHE A 4 -43.48 -32.80 33.77
C PHE A 4 -43.18 -33.88 32.72
N ARG A 5 -43.79 -33.75 31.54
CA ARG A 5 -43.38 -34.52 30.35
C ARG A 5 -42.15 -33.80 29.78
N SER A 6 -40.95 -34.32 30.00
CA SER A 6 -39.78 -33.96 29.26
C SER A 6 -39.92 -34.48 27.84
N SER A 7 -40.20 -33.60 26.88
CA SER A 7 -40.07 -33.88 25.47
C SER A 7 -38.56 -33.98 25.19
N LEU A 8 -38.03 -35.19 25.09
CA LEU A 8 -36.68 -35.42 24.52
C LEU A 8 -36.76 -35.13 23.04
N ASN A 9 -36.42 -33.88 22.64
CA ASN A 9 -36.15 -33.58 21.25
C ASN A 9 -34.97 -34.46 20.83
N ASN A 10 -35.21 -35.28 19.83
CA ASN A 10 -34.22 -36.16 19.23
C ASN A 10 -33.30 -35.31 18.36
N GLU A 11 -32.40 -34.56 18.99
CA GLU A 11 -31.37 -33.78 18.32
C GLU A 11 -30.34 -34.78 17.77
N LYS A 12 -30.42 -35.00 16.45
CA LYS A 12 -29.40 -35.78 15.75
C LYS A 12 -28.12 -34.97 15.74
N GLY A 13 -27.16 -35.35 16.58
CA GLY A 13 -25.82 -34.79 16.57
C GLY A 13 -25.09 -35.08 15.26
N PHE A 14 -24.16 -34.21 14.90
CA PHE A 14 -23.28 -34.42 13.74
C PHE A 14 -22.34 -35.61 13.98
N THR A 15 -22.18 -36.41 12.93
CA THR A 15 -21.21 -37.51 12.97
C THR A 15 -19.79 -36.99 12.77
N LEU A 16 -18.81 -37.71 13.31
CA LEU A 16 -17.38 -37.37 13.16
C LEU A 16 -16.98 -37.38 11.67
N VAL A 17 -17.55 -38.27 10.88
CA VAL A 17 -17.31 -38.39 9.43
C VAL A 17 -17.82 -37.15 8.68
N GLU A 18 -19.02 -36.64 9.01
CA GLU A 18 -19.54 -35.43 8.38
C GLU A 18 -18.63 -34.22 8.62
N LEU A 19 -18.11 -34.06 9.85
CA LEU A 19 -17.15 -33.00 10.15
C LEU A 19 -15.84 -33.20 9.38
N MET A 20 -15.33 -34.43 9.28
CA MET A 20 -14.10 -34.70 8.51
C MET A 20 -14.25 -34.36 7.04
N VAL A 21 -15.38 -34.72 6.42
CA VAL A 21 -15.64 -34.42 5.01
C VAL A 21 -15.72 -32.91 4.78
N VAL A 22 -16.37 -32.16 5.65
CA VAL A 22 -16.47 -30.69 5.56
C VAL A 22 -15.09 -30.05 5.64
N VAL A 23 -14.25 -30.49 6.58
CA VAL A 23 -12.88 -29.91 6.73
C VAL A 23 -12.01 -30.22 5.50
N ILE A 24 -12.14 -31.42 4.93
CA ILE A 24 -11.40 -31.78 3.69
C ILE A 24 -11.85 -30.87 2.54
N ILE A 25 -13.15 -30.68 2.34
CA ILE A 25 -13.68 -29.82 1.27
C ILE A 25 -13.20 -28.36 1.45
N ILE A 26 -13.29 -27.81 2.68
CA ILE A 26 -12.82 -26.46 2.98
C ILE A 26 -11.30 -26.35 2.71
N GLY A 27 -10.52 -27.36 3.08
CA GLY A 27 -9.08 -27.42 2.83
C GLY A 27 -8.73 -27.34 1.34
N ILE A 28 -9.44 -28.09 0.52
CA ILE A 28 -9.26 -28.08 -0.94
C ILE A 28 -9.63 -26.70 -1.52
N LEU A 29 -10.78 -26.15 -1.14
CA LEU A 29 -11.21 -24.83 -1.63
C LEU A 29 -10.26 -23.72 -1.19
N ALA A 30 -9.78 -23.75 0.06
CA ALA A 30 -8.82 -22.80 0.59
C ALA A 30 -7.49 -22.82 -0.19
N SER A 31 -6.99 -24.02 -0.54
CA SER A 31 -5.73 -24.15 -1.29
C SER A 31 -5.76 -23.47 -2.66
N ILE A 32 -6.92 -23.41 -3.31
CA ILE A 32 -7.10 -22.74 -4.60
C ILE A 32 -7.33 -21.22 -4.41
N ALA A 33 -8.02 -20.81 -3.34
CA ALA A 33 -8.40 -19.42 -3.11
C ALA A 33 -7.26 -18.57 -2.58
N LEU A 34 -6.41 -19.11 -1.71
CA LEU A 34 -5.32 -18.38 -1.03
C LEU A 34 -4.35 -17.65 -1.98
N PRO A 35 -3.82 -18.25 -3.06
CA PRO A 35 -2.89 -17.54 -3.95
C PRO A 35 -3.52 -16.32 -4.62
N ASN A 36 -4.79 -16.40 -4.96
CA ASN A 36 -5.52 -15.28 -5.57
C ASN A 36 -5.80 -14.16 -4.56
N PHE A 37 -6.07 -14.53 -3.31
CA PHE A 37 -6.29 -13.56 -2.24
C PHE A 37 -5.03 -12.73 -1.95
N TYR A 38 -3.86 -13.35 -1.86
CA TYR A 38 -2.58 -12.63 -1.68
C TYR A 38 -2.31 -11.64 -2.80
N LYS A 39 -2.52 -12.03 -4.06
CA LYS A 39 -2.36 -11.13 -5.22
C LYS A 39 -3.30 -9.91 -5.14
N GLN A 40 -4.53 -10.09 -4.67
CA GLN A 40 -5.47 -8.98 -4.52
C GLN A 40 -5.10 -8.07 -3.35
N ALA A 41 -4.61 -8.64 -2.25
CA ALA A 41 -4.12 -7.87 -1.11
C ALA A 41 -2.92 -6.98 -1.50
N ASP A 42 -1.98 -7.51 -2.31
CA ASP A 42 -0.84 -6.71 -2.80
C ASP A 42 -1.29 -5.59 -3.74
N LYS A 43 -2.24 -5.85 -4.64
CA LYS A 43 -2.82 -4.79 -5.49
C LYS A 43 -3.48 -3.69 -4.66
N ALA A 44 -4.19 -4.05 -3.58
CA ALA A 44 -4.80 -3.08 -2.68
C ALA A 44 -3.74 -2.23 -1.96
N LYS A 45 -2.62 -2.81 -1.53
CA LYS A 45 -1.48 -2.08 -0.95
C LYS A 45 -0.88 -1.09 -1.94
N VAL A 46 -0.63 -1.51 -3.18
CA VAL A 46 -0.15 -0.62 -4.25
C VAL A 46 -1.15 0.52 -4.49
N GLY A 47 -2.45 0.23 -4.52
CA GLY A 47 -3.50 1.25 -4.64
C GLY A 47 -3.47 2.29 -3.51
N ARG A 48 -3.29 1.83 -2.27
CA ARG A 48 -3.13 2.70 -1.11
C ARG A 48 -1.87 3.55 -1.20
N ALA A 49 -0.72 2.97 -1.53
CA ALA A 49 0.54 3.70 -1.71
C ALA A 49 0.41 4.80 -2.77
N LYS A 50 -0.26 4.50 -3.90
CA LYS A 50 -0.54 5.50 -4.94
C LYS A 50 -1.39 6.66 -4.43
N ALA A 51 -2.41 6.40 -3.64
CA ALA A 51 -3.27 7.43 -3.08
C ALA A 51 -2.51 8.33 -2.09
N GLU A 52 -1.70 7.75 -1.21
CA GLU A 52 -0.85 8.47 -0.26
C GLU A 52 0.20 9.32 -1.00
N LEU A 53 0.89 8.75 -1.98
CA LEU A 53 1.86 9.49 -2.80
C LEU A 53 1.22 10.59 -3.64
N ALA A 54 -0.02 10.41 -4.11
CA ALA A 54 -0.75 11.46 -4.82
C ALA A 54 -1.05 12.66 -3.92
N GLN A 55 -1.38 12.43 -2.65
CA GLN A 55 -1.59 13.51 -1.66
C GLN A 55 -0.28 14.27 -1.40
N ILE A 56 0.82 13.56 -1.14
CA ILE A 56 2.14 14.16 -0.93
C ILE A 56 2.58 14.96 -2.17
N ARG A 57 2.40 14.38 -3.36
CA ARG A 57 2.68 15.05 -4.63
C ARG A 57 1.91 16.36 -4.77
N SER A 58 0.63 16.34 -4.46
CA SER A 58 -0.22 17.54 -4.55
C SER A 58 0.28 18.64 -3.63
N ALA A 59 0.63 18.33 -2.40
CA ALA A 59 1.22 19.27 -1.45
C ALA A 59 2.57 19.83 -1.94
N LEU A 60 3.45 18.98 -2.49
CA LEU A 60 4.75 19.41 -3.03
C LEU A 60 4.60 20.32 -4.26
N VAL A 61 3.62 20.04 -5.14
CA VAL A 61 3.34 20.89 -6.32
C VAL A 61 2.85 22.26 -5.88
N VAL A 62 1.94 22.33 -4.90
CA VAL A 62 1.46 23.59 -4.34
C VAL A 62 2.60 24.36 -3.69
N TYR A 63 3.37 23.70 -2.82
CA TYR A 63 4.52 24.33 -2.14
C TYR A 63 5.53 24.92 -3.14
N LYS A 64 5.87 24.15 -4.20
CA LYS A 64 6.76 24.62 -5.27
C LYS A 64 6.19 25.84 -5.98
N SER A 65 4.88 25.85 -6.25
CA SER A 65 4.19 26.96 -6.91
C SER A 65 4.22 28.26 -6.10
N GLU A 66 4.09 28.16 -4.78
CA GLU A 66 4.06 29.28 -3.86
C GLU A 66 5.46 29.84 -3.54
N ASN A 67 6.42 28.95 -3.37
CA ASN A 67 7.77 29.30 -2.87
C ASN A 67 8.82 29.38 -3.96
N ASN A 68 8.54 28.83 -5.16
CA ASN A 68 9.49 28.69 -6.27
C ASN A 68 10.72 27.81 -5.94
N TYR A 69 10.63 26.97 -4.91
CA TYR A 69 11.60 25.93 -4.54
C TYR A 69 10.88 24.76 -3.86
N LEU A 70 11.58 23.66 -3.63
CA LEU A 70 11.07 22.47 -2.95
C LEU A 70 11.60 22.40 -1.50
N PRO A 71 10.88 21.74 -0.57
CA PRO A 71 11.40 21.50 0.77
C PRO A 71 12.64 20.61 0.70
N GLY A 72 13.72 20.96 1.41
CA GLY A 72 14.90 20.12 1.49
C GLY A 72 14.61 18.77 2.15
N GLU A 73 15.42 17.74 1.87
CA GLU A 73 15.22 16.38 2.40
C GLU A 73 15.12 16.35 3.93
N SER A 74 15.93 17.16 4.63
CA SER A 74 15.89 17.25 6.10
C SER A 74 14.62 17.90 6.66
N TYR A 75 13.93 18.73 5.89
CA TYR A 75 12.69 19.41 6.26
C TYR A 75 11.44 18.61 5.84
N PHE A 76 11.59 17.55 5.07
CA PHE A 76 10.46 16.82 4.47
C PHE A 76 9.45 16.31 5.52
N SER A 77 9.92 15.78 6.66
CA SER A 77 9.03 15.31 7.73
C SER A 77 8.19 16.45 8.33
N GLN A 78 8.80 17.63 8.52
CA GLN A 78 8.09 18.82 8.99
C GLN A 78 7.11 19.33 7.93
N PHE A 79 7.51 19.33 6.66
CA PHE A 79 6.65 19.67 5.53
C PHE A 79 5.38 18.82 5.50
N LEU A 80 5.48 17.51 5.76
CA LEU A 80 4.31 16.62 5.84
C LEU A 80 3.36 17.07 6.95
N GLN A 81 3.88 17.39 8.16
CA GLN A 81 3.07 17.88 9.28
C GLN A 81 2.38 19.19 8.96
N ASP A 82 3.10 20.15 8.39
CA ASP A 82 2.59 21.49 8.05
C ASP A 82 1.44 21.41 7.02
N ASN A 83 1.41 20.34 6.22
CA ASN A 83 0.34 20.04 5.25
C ASN A 83 -0.72 19.06 5.77
N GLY A 84 -0.78 18.80 7.08
CA GLY A 84 -1.78 17.94 7.71
C GLY A 84 -1.58 16.44 7.41
N LEU A 85 -0.38 16.05 6.94
CA LEU A 85 0.01 14.66 6.73
C LEU A 85 0.80 14.14 7.94
N ASN A 86 0.81 12.84 8.14
CA ASN A 86 1.61 12.27 9.23
C ASN A 86 3.11 12.35 8.87
N SER A 87 3.91 12.98 9.73
CA SER A 87 5.38 13.09 9.55
C SER A 87 6.09 11.74 9.57
N ASN A 88 5.48 10.73 10.18
CA ASN A 88 6.00 9.37 10.27
C ASN A 88 5.14 8.41 9.44
N LEU A 89 4.72 8.88 8.25
CA LEU A 89 3.89 8.10 7.35
C LEU A 89 4.65 6.88 6.84
N LYS A 90 4.11 5.71 7.16
CA LYS A 90 4.64 4.44 6.64
C LYS A 90 3.84 4.02 5.42
N ASP A 91 4.56 3.46 4.46
CA ASP A 91 3.94 2.82 3.31
C ASP A 91 3.10 1.59 3.72
N PRO A 92 2.28 1.01 2.84
CA PRO A 92 1.46 -0.16 3.16
C PRO A 92 2.22 -1.43 3.54
N TRP A 93 3.53 -1.46 3.37
CA TRP A 93 4.42 -2.55 3.78
C TRP A 93 5.18 -2.27 5.07
N GLY A 94 4.92 -1.07 5.70
CA GLY A 94 5.46 -0.66 6.99
C GLY A 94 6.82 0.03 6.94
N LYS A 95 7.28 0.41 5.76
CA LYS A 95 8.54 1.14 5.54
C LYS A 95 8.29 2.64 5.39
N ASP A 96 9.34 3.45 5.52
CA ASP A 96 9.26 4.89 5.29
C ASP A 96 9.17 5.18 3.79
N TYR A 97 8.47 6.26 3.44
CA TYR A 97 8.59 6.85 2.11
C TYR A 97 9.92 7.59 1.99
N TYR A 98 10.56 7.43 0.86
CA TYR A 98 11.78 8.14 0.52
C TYR A 98 11.45 9.41 -0.26
N TYR A 99 12.18 10.47 0.02
CA TYR A 99 12.04 11.74 -0.69
C TYR A 99 13.39 12.18 -1.22
N LYS A 100 13.40 12.69 -2.44
CA LYS A 100 14.55 13.34 -3.08
C LYS A 100 14.08 14.56 -3.84
N GLU A 101 14.93 15.57 -3.87
CA GLU A 101 14.73 16.78 -4.65
C GLU A 101 15.99 17.10 -5.45
N SER A 102 15.82 17.80 -6.57
CA SER A 102 16.91 18.23 -7.45
C SER A 102 16.55 19.50 -8.18
N GLY A 103 17.57 20.31 -8.50
CA GLY A 103 17.39 21.56 -9.20
C GLY A 103 16.90 22.69 -8.29
N SER A 104 16.61 23.84 -8.89
CA SER A 104 16.10 25.02 -8.20
C SER A 104 15.15 25.82 -9.07
N GLY A 105 14.31 26.66 -8.45
CA GLY A 105 13.36 27.50 -9.14
C GLY A 105 12.37 26.68 -10.00
N ALA A 106 12.09 27.15 -11.19
CA ALA A 106 11.15 26.50 -12.11
C ALA A 106 11.60 25.08 -12.52
N SER A 107 12.91 24.82 -12.57
CA SER A 107 13.48 23.51 -12.91
C SER A 107 13.54 22.52 -11.73
N ALA A 108 13.16 22.92 -10.53
CA ALA A 108 13.15 22.04 -9.36
C ALA A 108 12.27 20.80 -9.62
N GLN A 109 12.80 19.63 -9.33
CA GLN A 109 12.14 18.34 -9.48
C GLN A 109 12.17 17.58 -8.17
N PHE A 110 11.16 16.74 -7.94
CA PHE A 110 11.10 15.87 -6.78
C PHE A 110 10.71 14.46 -7.16
N ALA A 111 11.06 13.53 -6.29
CA ALA A 111 10.56 12.17 -6.30
C ALA A 111 10.26 11.73 -4.87
N VAL A 112 9.05 11.20 -4.64
CA VAL A 112 8.67 10.50 -3.41
C VAL A 112 8.33 9.08 -3.77
N TYR A 113 8.90 8.10 -3.08
CA TYR A 113 8.76 6.70 -3.50
C TYR A 113 8.80 5.72 -2.34
N SER A 114 8.22 4.54 -2.59
CA SER A 114 8.30 3.33 -1.80
C SER A 114 8.93 2.22 -2.63
N TYR A 115 9.77 1.42 -2.01
CA TYR A 115 10.37 0.22 -2.62
C TYR A 115 9.45 -1.02 -2.56
N GLY A 116 8.15 -0.82 -2.32
CA GLY A 116 7.18 -1.89 -2.37
C GLY A 116 7.39 -3.06 -1.40
N THR A 117 6.99 -4.23 -1.84
CA THR A 117 6.95 -5.44 -1.02
C THR A 117 8.34 -5.93 -0.62
N ASP A 118 9.30 -5.96 -1.55
CA ASP A 118 10.63 -6.50 -1.32
C ASP A 118 11.56 -5.49 -0.61
N GLY A 119 11.25 -4.19 -0.71
CA GLY A 119 11.99 -3.11 -0.06
C GLY A 119 13.33 -2.79 -0.68
N ASN A 120 13.53 -3.20 -1.92
CA ASN A 120 14.73 -2.93 -2.68
C ASN A 120 14.38 -2.05 -3.88
N ALA A 121 15.30 -1.18 -4.26
CA ALA A 121 15.13 -0.36 -5.44
C ALA A 121 15.05 -1.20 -6.71
N GLY A 122 14.05 -0.98 -7.54
CA GLY A 122 13.81 -1.74 -8.77
C GLY A 122 12.74 -2.80 -8.63
N GLY A 123 12.68 -3.74 -9.55
CA GLY A 123 11.60 -4.74 -9.57
C GLY A 123 10.33 -4.22 -10.25
N ASN A 124 9.18 -4.74 -9.84
CA ASN A 124 7.88 -4.39 -10.41
C ASN A 124 6.86 -3.99 -9.33
N ASP A 125 7.30 -3.73 -8.11
CA ASP A 125 6.47 -3.44 -6.94
C ASP A 125 6.69 -2.05 -6.36
N ASP A 126 7.70 -1.32 -6.86
CA ASP A 126 7.95 0.07 -6.50
C ASP A 126 6.78 0.98 -6.87
N VAL A 127 6.57 2.02 -6.06
CA VAL A 127 5.61 3.09 -6.33
C VAL A 127 6.31 4.44 -6.16
N ILE A 128 6.16 5.32 -7.13
CA ILE A 128 6.80 6.63 -7.15
C ILE A 128 5.83 7.73 -7.55
N ALA A 129 5.98 8.89 -6.95
CA ALA A 129 5.36 10.15 -7.37
C ALA A 129 6.44 11.18 -7.70
N ASN A 130 6.28 11.87 -8.81
CA ASN A 130 7.15 12.96 -9.24
C ASN A 130 6.34 14.10 -9.86
N VAL A 131 7.00 15.08 -10.46
CA VAL A 131 6.34 16.24 -11.10
C VAL A 131 5.34 15.83 -12.19
N TYR A 132 5.52 14.69 -12.85
CA TYR A 132 4.68 14.22 -13.95
C TYR A 132 3.47 13.39 -13.48
N GLY A 133 3.58 12.68 -12.37
CA GLY A 133 2.47 11.82 -11.91
C GLY A 133 2.85 10.84 -10.81
N VAL A 134 1.99 9.82 -10.69
CA VAL A 134 2.22 8.68 -9.78
C VAL A 134 2.28 7.40 -10.61
N PHE A 135 3.33 6.65 -10.47
CA PHE A 135 3.66 5.45 -11.25
C PHE A 135 3.87 4.24 -10.33
N SER A 136 3.71 3.04 -10.86
CA SER A 136 4.01 1.80 -10.13
C SER A 136 4.44 0.69 -11.07
N GLY A 137 5.10 -0.32 -10.53
CA GLY A 137 5.58 -1.46 -11.29
C GLY A 137 6.73 -1.06 -12.22
N LYS A 138 6.76 -1.61 -13.41
CA LYS A 138 7.81 -1.32 -14.42
C LYS A 138 8.00 0.16 -14.73
N ASN A 139 6.96 0.96 -14.53
CA ASN A 139 6.98 2.40 -14.78
C ASN A 139 7.49 3.20 -13.57
N ALA A 140 7.76 2.54 -12.43
CA ALA A 140 8.31 3.14 -11.23
C ALA A 140 9.76 2.68 -11.03
N ASN A 141 10.63 2.95 -12.02
CA ASN A 141 12.03 2.52 -11.96
C ASN A 141 12.83 3.40 -11.00
N THR A 142 12.90 3.01 -9.74
CA THR A 142 13.62 3.70 -8.67
C THR A 142 15.13 3.48 -8.71
N THR A 143 15.64 2.56 -9.55
CA THR A 143 17.07 2.37 -9.79
C THR A 143 17.64 3.31 -10.82
N ASN A 144 16.78 4.02 -11.60
CA ASN A 144 17.23 4.99 -12.58
C ASN A 144 17.86 6.19 -11.85
N PRO A 145 19.10 6.59 -12.19
CA PRO A 145 19.68 7.86 -11.71
C PRO A 145 18.78 9.07 -12.04
N ASP A 146 17.99 9.00 -13.11
CA ASP A 146 17.00 10.02 -13.46
C ASP A 146 15.60 9.71 -12.89
N ILE A 147 15.52 9.34 -11.61
CA ILE A 147 14.28 9.09 -10.87
C ILE A 147 13.23 10.22 -11.02
N PHE A 148 13.67 11.40 -11.39
CA PHE A 148 12.83 12.57 -11.65
C PHE A 148 12.13 12.55 -13.01
N ASN A 149 12.64 11.79 -14.01
CA ASN A 149 12.22 11.80 -15.41
C ASN A 149 11.69 10.44 -15.89
N ILE A 150 10.86 9.79 -15.09
CA ILE A 150 10.35 8.42 -15.36
C ILE A 150 9.45 8.34 -16.62
N ASN A 151 9.10 9.45 -17.25
CA ASN A 151 8.19 9.52 -18.40
C ASN A 151 8.89 9.64 -19.77
N GLN A 152 10.13 9.19 -19.92
CA GLN A 152 10.77 9.14 -21.24
C GLN A 152 10.97 7.70 -21.71
#